data_da569076c68ec98a828b438b9aecd092
#
_entry.id   da569076c68ec98a828b438b9aecd092
#
_cell.length_a   1.000
_cell.length_b   1.000
_cell.length_c   1.000
_cell.angle_alpha   90.00
_cell.angle_beta   90.00
_cell.angle_gamma   90.00
#
_symmetry.space_group_name_H-M   'P 1'
#
loop_
_entity.id
_entity.type
_entity.pdbx_description
1 polymer ?
#
loop_
_entity_poly.entity_id
_entity_poly.type
_entity_poly.pdbx_seq_one_letter_code
_entity_poly.pdbx_strand_id
1 'polypeptide(L)'
;MKKITLVLLFTVLQGNSLRLVQDYYDNRIPKKIFTYKETSTKLILKASTSYYKNGQVSYKVEYDSGGLNSRKTWWHNNGNKSKMITFKDGILDGVWMTWSYDGIKTKERFYKNGLMINERVHQD
;
A
#
# COMPACT_ATOMS: atom_id res chain seq x y z
N MET A 1 -4.46 25.25 -10.57
CA MET A 1 -3.45 24.22 -10.95
C MET A 1 -2.66 23.83 -9.70
N LYS A 2 -2.76 22.59 -9.27
CA LYS A 2 -1.87 22.06 -8.22
C LYS A 2 -0.48 21.92 -8.82
N LYS A 3 0.49 22.69 -8.32
CA LYS A 3 1.91 22.50 -8.66
C LYS A 3 2.33 21.14 -8.09
N ILE A 4 2.59 20.17 -8.95
CA ILE A 4 3.28 18.94 -8.56
C ILE A 4 4.73 19.33 -8.40
N THR A 5 5.14 19.61 -7.17
CA THR A 5 6.55 19.77 -6.85
C THR A 5 7.14 18.38 -6.75
N LEU A 6 7.71 17.90 -7.85
CA LEU A 6 8.49 16.66 -7.87
C LEU A 6 9.81 16.95 -7.15
N VAL A 7 9.87 16.66 -5.86
CA VAL A 7 11.12 16.71 -5.12
C VAL A 7 11.83 15.39 -5.35
N LEU A 8 12.75 15.39 -6.32
CA LEU A 8 13.75 14.34 -6.51
C LEU A 8 14.74 14.40 -5.36
N LEU A 9 14.56 13.58 -4.34
CA LEU A 9 15.59 13.35 -3.33
C LEU A 9 16.18 11.96 -3.55
N PHE A 10 17.48 11.99 -3.81
CA PHE A 10 18.36 10.87 -4.08
C PHE A 10 18.18 9.73 -3.08
N THR A 11 18.02 8.56 -3.61
CA THR A 11 17.80 7.32 -2.93
C THR A 11 19.10 6.57 -2.76
N VAL A 12 19.23 5.98 -1.59
CA VAL A 12 20.21 4.90 -1.39
C VAL A 12 19.78 3.73 -2.28
N LEU A 13 20.54 3.47 -3.34
CA LEU A 13 20.44 2.27 -4.16
C LEU A 13 20.84 1.06 -3.29
N GLN A 14 19.85 0.42 -2.70
CA GLN A 14 19.98 -0.97 -2.25
C GLN A 14 19.39 -1.87 -3.34
N GLY A 15 20.25 -2.40 -4.21
CA GLY A 15 19.84 -3.18 -5.37
C GLY A 15 19.18 -2.31 -6.47
N ASN A 16 18.50 -2.95 -7.41
CA ASN A 16 17.82 -2.31 -8.55
C ASN A 16 16.48 -1.67 -8.16
N SER A 17 16.43 -0.91 -7.07
CA SER A 17 15.22 -0.28 -6.54
C SER A 17 15.38 1.24 -6.47
N LEU A 18 14.46 1.96 -7.11
CA LEU A 18 14.37 3.41 -7.09
C LEU A 18 13.17 3.83 -6.20
N ARG A 19 13.40 4.77 -5.30
CA ARG A 19 12.35 5.37 -4.47
C ARG A 19 12.19 6.84 -4.79
N LEU A 20 10.97 7.26 -5.09
CA LEU A 20 10.61 8.66 -5.36
C LEU A 20 9.67 9.17 -4.27
N VAL A 21 10.06 10.26 -3.61
CA VAL A 21 9.21 10.94 -2.62
C VAL A 21 8.36 11.97 -3.33
N GLN A 22 7.04 11.92 -3.15
CA GLN A 22 6.10 12.85 -3.78
C GLN A 22 6.00 14.16 -3.00
N ASP A 23 5.94 14.10 -1.67
CA ASP A 23 5.74 15.27 -0.82
C ASP A 23 6.15 14.97 0.63
N TYR A 24 6.33 16.02 1.45
CA TYR A 24 6.71 15.94 2.86
C TYR A 24 5.71 16.67 3.76
N TYR A 25 5.59 16.20 4.98
CA TYR A 25 5.02 16.98 6.08
C TYR A 25 6.00 18.04 6.57
N ASP A 26 5.53 19.00 7.37
CA ASP A 26 6.36 20.08 7.93
C ASP A 26 7.54 19.55 8.76
N ASN A 27 7.38 18.38 9.39
CA ASN A 27 8.40 17.70 10.17
C ASN A 27 9.35 16.82 9.33
N ARG A 28 9.36 17.01 7.99
CA ARG A 28 10.19 16.28 7.01
C ARG A 28 9.89 14.78 6.87
N ILE A 29 8.82 14.28 7.45
CA ILE A 29 8.34 12.92 7.18
C ILE A 29 7.74 12.89 5.77
N PRO A 30 8.11 11.93 4.90
CA PRO A 30 7.49 11.77 3.59
C PRO A 30 6.00 11.53 3.71
N LYS A 31 5.18 12.21 2.90
CA LYS A 31 3.75 11.92 2.80
C LYS A 31 3.49 10.67 1.98
N LYS A 32 4.25 10.50 0.89
CA LYS A 32 4.10 9.37 -0.02
C LYS A 32 5.41 9.05 -0.74
N ILE A 33 5.69 7.75 -0.86
CA ILE A 33 6.85 7.21 -1.57
C ILE A 33 6.37 6.21 -2.62
N PHE A 34 6.85 6.37 -3.85
CA PHE A 34 6.73 5.36 -4.90
C PHE A 34 8.02 4.54 -4.96
N THR A 35 7.88 3.23 -5.03
CA THR A 35 9.01 2.30 -5.16
C THR A 35 8.93 1.61 -6.51
N TYR A 36 10.00 1.74 -7.29
CA TYR A 36 10.14 1.11 -8.61
C TYR A 36 11.26 0.08 -8.58
N LYS A 37 11.11 -0.96 -9.39
CA LYS A 37 12.19 -1.86 -9.76
C LYS A 37 12.76 -1.38 -11.09
N GLU A 38 14.06 -1.16 -11.14
CA GLU A 38 14.77 -0.86 -12.38
C GLU A 38 15.07 -2.15 -13.13
N THR A 39 14.82 -2.15 -14.42
CA THR A 39 15.22 -3.19 -15.37
C THR A 39 16.13 -2.56 -16.43
N SER A 40 16.70 -3.37 -17.31
CA SER A 40 17.56 -2.87 -18.40
C SER A 40 16.84 -1.89 -19.35
N THR A 41 15.52 -1.90 -19.39
CA THR A 41 14.72 -1.13 -20.38
C THR A 41 13.69 -0.18 -19.77
N LYS A 42 13.30 -0.37 -18.50
CA LYS A 42 12.22 0.42 -17.88
C LYS A 42 12.21 0.37 -16.35
N LEU A 43 11.47 1.32 -15.77
CA LEU A 43 11.08 1.30 -14.35
C LEU A 43 9.70 0.63 -14.21
N ILE A 44 9.59 -0.32 -13.29
CA ILE A 44 8.34 -1.01 -12.97
C ILE A 44 7.90 -0.59 -11.58
N LEU A 45 6.70 0.02 -11.46
CA LEU A 45 6.13 0.38 -10.16
C LEU A 45 5.85 -0.89 -9.36
N LYS A 46 6.43 -0.99 -8.17
CA LYS A 46 6.27 -2.13 -7.25
C LYS A 46 5.40 -1.80 -6.05
N ALA A 47 5.47 -0.56 -5.57
CA ALA A 47 4.66 -0.13 -4.45
C ALA A 47 4.45 1.38 -4.43
N SER A 48 3.36 1.79 -3.80
CA SER A 48 3.08 3.16 -3.38
C SER A 48 2.78 3.12 -1.89
N THR A 49 3.54 3.88 -1.08
CA THR A 49 3.41 3.90 0.37
C THR A 49 3.13 5.31 0.86
N SER A 50 2.04 5.50 1.57
CA SER A 50 1.68 6.75 2.24
C SER A 50 1.92 6.63 3.74
N TYR A 51 2.22 7.76 4.38
CA TYR A 51 2.59 7.81 5.79
C TYR A 51 1.69 8.79 6.56
N TYR A 52 1.51 8.52 7.83
CA TYR A 52 1.01 9.50 8.79
C TYR A 52 2.10 10.51 9.15
N LYS A 53 1.70 11.65 9.71
CA LYS A 53 2.63 12.68 10.19
C LYS A 53 3.58 12.19 11.30
N ASN A 54 3.21 11.11 12.01
CA ASN A 54 4.07 10.45 13.02
C ASN A 54 5.12 9.50 12.40
N GLY A 55 5.19 9.38 11.07
CA GLY A 55 6.15 8.54 10.35
C GLY A 55 5.70 7.08 10.15
N GLN A 56 4.58 6.67 10.72
CA GLN A 56 4.05 5.33 10.50
C GLN A 56 3.33 5.23 9.16
N VAL A 57 3.35 4.05 8.54
CA VAL A 57 2.63 3.79 7.31
C VAL A 57 1.14 3.92 7.55
N SER A 58 0.44 4.66 6.69
CA SER A 58 -1.02 4.80 6.70
C SER A 58 -1.70 3.94 5.64
N TYR A 59 -1.08 3.83 4.46
CA TYR A 59 -1.61 3.10 3.32
C TYR A 59 -0.50 2.61 2.41
N LYS A 60 -0.63 1.40 1.89
CA LYS A 60 0.31 0.84 0.91
C LYS A 60 -0.43 0.07 -0.17
N VAL A 61 -0.02 0.25 -1.40
CA VAL A 61 -0.35 -0.62 -2.52
C VAL A 61 0.92 -1.33 -2.94
N GLU A 62 0.84 -2.64 -3.07
CA GLU A 62 1.90 -3.49 -3.63
C GLU A 62 1.40 -4.11 -4.92
N TYR A 63 2.21 -4.08 -5.96
CA TYR A 63 1.91 -4.63 -7.28
C TYR A 63 2.78 -5.84 -7.57
N ASP A 64 2.22 -6.83 -8.28
CA ASP A 64 2.99 -7.91 -8.87
C ASP A 64 3.87 -7.41 -10.04
N SER A 65 4.61 -8.31 -10.65
CA SER A 65 5.52 -7.98 -11.76
C SER A 65 4.78 -7.52 -13.02
N GLY A 66 3.52 -7.90 -13.21
CA GLY A 66 2.67 -7.49 -14.33
C GLY A 66 1.88 -6.21 -14.08
N GLY A 67 1.81 -5.75 -12.82
CA GLY A 67 1.03 -4.57 -12.41
C GLY A 67 -0.48 -4.78 -12.37
N LEU A 68 -0.96 -5.98 -12.70
CA LEU A 68 -2.40 -6.30 -12.76
C LEU A 68 -2.96 -6.77 -11.42
N ASN A 69 -2.15 -7.45 -10.62
CA ASN A 69 -2.53 -7.90 -9.30
C ASN A 69 -1.97 -6.93 -8.25
N SER A 70 -2.76 -6.66 -7.24
CA SER A 70 -2.34 -5.75 -6.18
C SER A 70 -2.87 -6.18 -4.81
N ARG A 71 -2.12 -5.79 -3.79
CA ARG A 71 -2.55 -5.82 -2.40
C ARG A 71 -2.58 -4.40 -1.87
N LYS A 72 -3.73 -3.99 -1.34
CA LYS A 72 -3.92 -2.70 -0.69
C LYS A 72 -4.05 -2.94 0.81
N THR A 73 -3.24 -2.24 1.61
CA THR A 73 -3.23 -2.35 3.07
C THR A 73 -3.33 -0.96 3.68
N TRP A 74 -4.18 -0.82 4.69
CA TRP A 74 -4.34 0.37 5.52
C TRP A 74 -3.92 0.06 6.94
N TRP A 75 -3.40 1.04 7.62
CA TRP A 75 -3.00 0.96 9.02
C TRP A 75 -3.67 2.05 9.84
N HIS A 76 -3.88 1.79 11.10
CA HIS A 76 -4.16 2.79 12.11
C HIS A 76 -2.90 3.60 12.41
N ASN A 77 -3.05 4.78 12.99
CA ASN A 77 -1.91 5.66 13.33
C ASN A 77 -1.04 5.14 14.49
N ASN A 78 -1.45 4.06 15.14
CA ASN A 78 -0.65 3.32 16.14
C ASN A 78 0.20 2.20 15.52
N GLY A 79 0.14 1.99 14.19
CA GLY A 79 0.90 0.98 13.45
C GLY A 79 0.20 -0.37 13.27
N ASN A 80 -0.93 -0.61 13.90
CA ASN A 80 -1.72 -1.82 13.68
C ASN A 80 -2.43 -1.76 12.32
N LYS A 81 -2.57 -2.89 11.62
CA LYS A 81 -3.38 -2.96 10.41
C LYS A 81 -4.82 -2.59 10.72
N SER A 82 -5.49 -1.91 9.80
CA SER A 82 -6.93 -1.64 9.86
C SER A 82 -7.71 -2.38 8.78
N LYS A 83 -7.14 -2.50 7.57
CA LYS A 83 -7.80 -3.19 6.44
C LYS A 83 -6.75 -3.72 5.45
N MET A 84 -7.08 -4.84 4.81
CA MET A 84 -6.30 -5.39 3.69
C MET A 84 -7.24 -5.97 2.63
N ILE A 85 -6.94 -5.70 1.36
CA ILE A 85 -7.72 -6.16 0.21
C ILE A 85 -6.77 -6.63 -0.87
N THR A 86 -7.11 -7.75 -1.52
CA THR A 86 -6.38 -8.26 -2.69
C THR A 86 -7.21 -8.14 -3.96
N PHE A 87 -6.51 -7.84 -5.05
CA PHE A 87 -7.07 -7.72 -6.39
C PHE A 87 -6.27 -8.58 -7.37
N LYS A 88 -6.98 -9.20 -8.30
CA LYS A 88 -6.42 -9.89 -9.45
C LYS A 88 -7.02 -9.28 -10.71
N ASP A 89 -6.16 -8.90 -11.66
CA ASP A 89 -6.58 -8.23 -12.90
C ASP A 89 -7.49 -7.01 -12.66
N GLY A 90 -7.23 -6.26 -11.56
CA GLY A 90 -8.04 -5.10 -11.14
C GLY A 90 -9.39 -5.42 -10.50
N ILE A 91 -9.75 -6.70 -10.39
CA ILE A 91 -11.00 -7.19 -9.80
C ILE A 91 -10.72 -7.72 -8.39
N LEU A 92 -11.66 -7.52 -7.46
CA LEU A 92 -11.58 -8.05 -6.10
C LEU A 92 -11.52 -9.58 -6.15
N ASP A 93 -10.39 -10.16 -5.75
CA ASP A 93 -10.14 -11.61 -5.76
C ASP A 93 -9.18 -11.96 -4.62
N GLY A 94 -9.51 -12.99 -3.84
CA GLY A 94 -8.82 -13.39 -2.64
C GLY A 94 -9.41 -12.78 -1.37
N VAL A 95 -8.61 -12.15 -0.53
CA VAL A 95 -9.02 -11.75 0.83
C VAL A 95 -9.37 -10.27 0.97
N TRP A 96 -10.37 -10.00 1.79
CA TRP A 96 -10.71 -8.70 2.36
C TRP A 96 -10.77 -8.87 3.88
N MET A 97 -9.94 -8.16 4.62
CA MET A 97 -9.81 -8.31 6.08
C MET A 97 -9.85 -6.96 6.77
N THR A 98 -10.41 -6.93 7.99
CA THR A 98 -10.38 -5.76 8.88
C THR A 98 -9.89 -6.13 10.27
N TRP A 99 -9.29 -5.14 10.93
CA TRP A 99 -8.81 -5.21 12.32
C TRP A 99 -9.25 -3.98 13.09
N SER A 100 -9.47 -4.17 14.40
CA SER A 100 -9.70 -3.09 15.34
C SER A 100 -8.42 -2.25 15.54
N TYR A 101 -8.57 -1.13 16.23
CA TYR A 101 -7.44 -0.27 16.59
C TYR A 101 -6.38 -1.02 17.45
N ASP A 102 -6.82 -1.97 18.28
CA ASP A 102 -5.94 -2.81 19.11
C ASP A 102 -5.29 -3.97 18.35
N GLY A 103 -5.56 -4.09 17.04
CA GLY A 103 -4.95 -5.09 16.16
C GLY A 103 -5.68 -6.44 16.15
N ILE A 104 -6.86 -6.53 16.76
CA ILE A 104 -7.68 -7.75 16.75
C ILE A 104 -8.41 -7.83 15.41
N LYS A 105 -8.35 -9.00 14.75
CA LYS A 105 -9.06 -9.22 13.50
C LYS A 105 -10.57 -9.27 13.77
N THR A 106 -11.32 -8.42 13.07
CA THR A 106 -12.77 -8.29 13.25
C THR A 106 -13.57 -9.00 12.16
N LYS A 107 -13.05 -9.03 10.93
CA LYS A 107 -13.76 -9.64 9.81
C LYS A 107 -12.81 -10.16 8.74
N GLU A 108 -13.19 -11.28 8.12
CA GLU A 108 -12.59 -11.82 6.92
C GLU A 108 -13.65 -12.10 5.87
N ARG A 109 -13.43 -11.69 4.65
CA ARG A 109 -14.23 -12.04 3.47
C ARG A 109 -13.33 -12.62 2.40
N PHE A 110 -13.86 -13.57 1.68
CA PHE A 110 -13.19 -14.21 0.55
C PHE A 110 -13.97 -13.91 -0.73
N TYR A 111 -13.26 -13.47 -1.72
CA TYR A 111 -13.81 -13.07 -3.02
C TYR A 111 -13.19 -13.89 -4.14
N LYS A 112 -14.00 -14.17 -5.16
CA LYS A 112 -13.56 -14.75 -6.43
C LYS A 112 -14.23 -14.00 -7.58
N ASN A 113 -13.42 -13.43 -8.48
CA ASN A 113 -13.89 -12.64 -9.62
C ASN A 113 -14.94 -11.57 -9.23
N GLY A 114 -14.70 -10.85 -8.14
CA GLY A 114 -15.58 -9.79 -7.63
C GLY A 114 -16.76 -10.27 -6.77
N LEU A 115 -17.02 -11.58 -6.72
CA LEU A 115 -18.12 -12.15 -5.93
C LEU A 115 -17.63 -12.62 -4.56
N MET A 116 -18.36 -12.27 -3.51
CA MET A 116 -18.10 -12.77 -2.17
C MET A 116 -18.54 -14.23 -2.07
N ILE A 117 -17.60 -15.11 -1.72
CA ILE A 117 -17.83 -16.56 -1.59
C ILE A 117 -17.91 -17.02 -0.14
N ASN A 118 -17.36 -16.26 0.79
CA ASN A 118 -17.38 -16.58 2.23
C ASN A 118 -17.15 -15.35 3.08
N GLU A 119 -17.69 -15.35 4.29
CA GLU A 119 -17.45 -14.34 5.32
C GLU A 119 -17.27 -15.01 6.69
N ARG A 120 -16.32 -14.49 7.48
CA ARG A 120 -16.14 -14.80 8.90
C ARG A 120 -16.10 -13.50 9.69
N VAL A 121 -16.91 -13.43 10.74
CA VAL A 121 -16.90 -12.33 11.71
C VAL A 121 -16.29 -12.87 12.99
N HIS A 122 -15.26 -12.17 13.49
CA HIS A 122 -14.63 -12.50 14.76
C HIS A 122 -15.34 -11.66 15.84
N GLN A 123 -15.90 -12.30 16.83
CA GLN A 123 -16.47 -11.63 18.02
C GLN A 123 -15.38 -11.58 19.08
N ASP A 124 -15.28 -10.46 19.76
CA ASP A 124 -14.42 -10.26 20.92
C ASP A 124 -14.88 -11.13 22.10
#